data_c05b2f922e7c72a197b51e41194a0b27
#
_entry.id   c05b2f922e7c72a197b51e41194a0b27
#
_cell.length_a   1.000
_cell.length_b   1.000
_cell.length_c   1.000
_cell.angle_alpha   90.00
_cell.angle_beta   90.00
_cell.angle_gamma   90.00
#
_symmetry.space_group_name_H-M   'P 1'
#
loop_
_entity.id
_entity.type
_entity.pdbx_description
1 polymer ?
#
loop_
_entity_poly.entity_id
_entity_poly.type
_entity_poly.pdbx_seq_one_letter_code
_entity_poly.pdbx_strand_id
1 'polypeptide(L)'
;MMNRLMRYSCLLLCLSAGLTACDDDGIDVLDIEIPEGYALSAGTSTIFMNSSKAYDSPADWVSGVYNSRFNDGDGLYDDVRTSSNGMGGGLGPVYAGYSCGSCHRNAGRTKPTLWSEGGSGSYGFSSMLVYISRKNGAFFQDYGRVLHDQAIYGVKPEGKLSVEYTYETFTFPDGEKYELCRPAYSISEWYADSIKPEDMFCTVRIPLRHVGMGQMMALEPTE
;
A
#
# COMPACT_ATOMS: atom_id res chain seq x y z
N MET A 1 0.25 34.12 -60.20
CA MET A 1 1.35 34.38 -59.23
C MET A 1 0.74 34.79 -57.90
N MET A 2 0.53 33.87 -56.98
CA MET A 2 -0.02 34.14 -55.67
C MET A 2 1.11 34.66 -54.78
N ASN A 3 0.93 35.88 -54.26
CA ASN A 3 1.96 36.66 -53.61
C ASN A 3 2.61 35.92 -52.45
N ARG A 4 3.93 35.88 -52.38
CA ARG A 4 4.71 35.29 -51.26
C ARG A 4 4.26 35.83 -49.89
N LEU A 5 3.82 37.07 -49.83
CA LEU A 5 3.26 37.67 -48.60
C LEU A 5 2.00 36.94 -48.06
N MET A 6 1.13 36.47 -48.96
CA MET A 6 -0.11 35.79 -48.56
C MET A 6 0.17 34.38 -47.97
N ARG A 7 1.26 33.74 -48.41
CA ARG A 7 1.72 32.46 -47.87
C ARG A 7 2.29 32.58 -46.43
N TYR A 8 3.00 33.67 -46.15
CA TYR A 8 3.55 33.92 -44.84
C TYR A 8 2.47 34.37 -43.85
N SER A 9 1.44 35.09 -44.28
CA SER A 9 0.28 35.45 -43.45
C SER A 9 -0.54 34.23 -43.02
N CYS A 10 -0.76 33.26 -43.93
CA CYS A 10 -1.43 32.02 -43.52
C CYS A 10 -0.59 31.16 -42.60
N LEU A 11 0.74 31.13 -42.77
CA LEU A 11 1.63 30.40 -41.86
C LEU A 11 1.66 31.06 -40.45
N LEU A 12 1.66 32.38 -40.36
CA LEU A 12 1.60 33.09 -39.09
C LEU A 12 0.24 32.91 -38.39
N LEU A 13 -0.87 32.88 -39.14
CA LEU A 13 -2.20 32.62 -38.55
C LEU A 13 -2.33 31.20 -38.03
N CYS A 14 -1.73 30.20 -38.70
CA CYS A 14 -1.71 28.82 -38.22
C CYS A 14 -0.80 28.61 -36.99
N LEU A 15 0.28 29.38 -36.85
CA LEU A 15 1.14 29.35 -35.68
C LEU A 15 0.48 30.01 -34.46
N SER A 16 -0.35 31.05 -34.66
CA SER A 16 -1.06 31.71 -33.53
C SER A 16 -2.29 30.96 -33.05
N ALA A 17 -2.87 30.09 -33.89
CA ALA A 17 -4.00 29.22 -33.51
C ALA A 17 -3.55 27.97 -32.70
N GLY A 18 -2.27 27.66 -32.71
CA GLY A 18 -1.71 26.49 -32.00
C GLY A 18 -1.25 26.77 -30.57
N LEU A 19 -1.38 28.00 -30.07
CA LEU A 19 -0.92 28.37 -28.73
C LEU A 19 -2.03 28.55 -27.69
N THR A 20 -3.28 28.26 -28.05
CA THR A 20 -4.41 28.33 -27.12
C THR A 20 -4.92 26.95 -26.68
N ALA A 21 -4.08 25.92 -26.77
CA ALA A 21 -4.45 24.57 -26.38
C ALA A 21 -3.92 24.22 -24.99
N CYS A 22 -4.25 25.04 -24.00
CA CYS A 22 -4.33 24.72 -22.57
C CYS A 22 -5.27 25.73 -21.97
N ASP A 23 -6.52 25.69 -22.35
CA ASP A 23 -7.57 26.21 -21.49
C ASP A 23 -7.73 25.16 -20.41
N ASP A 24 -7.33 25.50 -19.22
CA ASP A 24 -7.60 24.78 -17.99
C ASP A 24 -9.13 24.73 -17.87
N ASP A 25 -9.71 23.56 -18.12
CA ASP A 25 -11.16 23.35 -18.15
C ASP A 25 -11.77 23.61 -16.77
N GLY A 26 -11.67 24.86 -16.27
CA GLY A 26 -12.53 25.36 -15.20
C GLY A 26 -12.69 24.43 -13.99
N ILE A 27 -11.73 23.56 -13.70
CA ILE A 27 -11.58 23.08 -12.33
C ILE A 27 -11.11 24.32 -11.59
N ASP A 28 -12.05 24.97 -10.91
CA ASP A 28 -11.72 25.88 -9.84
C ASP A 28 -10.77 25.14 -8.92
N VAL A 29 -9.48 25.23 -9.21
CA VAL A 29 -8.45 24.88 -8.25
C VAL A 29 -8.77 25.79 -7.09
N LEU A 30 -9.44 25.26 -6.10
CA LEU A 30 -9.66 25.96 -4.83
C LEU A 30 -8.31 26.54 -4.51
N ASP A 31 -8.22 27.85 -4.47
CA ASP A 31 -6.99 28.59 -4.12
C ASP A 31 -6.74 28.28 -2.63
N ILE A 32 -6.25 27.03 -2.41
CA ILE A 32 -5.98 26.53 -1.07
C ILE A 32 -4.65 27.15 -0.69
N GLU A 33 -4.73 28.21 0.11
CA GLU A 33 -3.55 28.77 0.74
C GLU A 33 -2.89 27.68 1.60
N ILE A 34 -1.72 27.22 1.15
CA ILE A 34 -0.92 26.24 1.89
C ILE A 34 -0.34 26.97 3.10
N PRO A 35 -0.68 26.57 4.34
CA PRO A 35 -0.16 27.23 5.53
C PRO A 35 1.37 27.23 5.56
N GLU A 36 1.95 28.29 6.08
CA GLU A 36 3.38 28.38 6.32
C GLU A 36 3.83 27.18 7.20
N GLY A 37 4.91 26.54 6.80
CA GLY A 37 5.41 25.34 7.50
C GLY A 37 4.67 24.03 7.20
N TYR A 38 3.70 24.01 6.29
CA TYR A 38 3.00 22.78 5.92
C TYR A 38 3.95 21.65 5.49
N ALA A 39 5.05 22.00 4.79
CA ALA A 39 6.09 21.06 4.39
C ALA A 39 6.87 20.50 5.59
N LEU A 40 6.79 21.12 6.76
CA LEU A 40 7.47 20.73 8.00
C LEU A 40 6.52 19.99 8.96
N SER A 41 5.73 19.05 8.46
CA SER A 41 4.72 18.34 9.27
C SER A 41 5.30 17.56 10.46
N ALA A 42 6.60 17.23 10.43
CA ALA A 42 7.33 16.65 11.57
C ALA A 42 8.23 17.72 12.27
N GLY A 43 7.98 19.02 12.05
CA GLY A 43 8.81 20.10 12.60
C GLY A 43 10.26 19.97 12.15
N THR A 44 11.19 20.17 13.09
CA THR A 44 12.64 20.04 12.85
C THR A 44 13.11 18.62 12.53
N SER A 45 12.24 17.61 12.70
CA SER A 45 12.52 16.22 12.33
C SER A 45 12.09 15.88 10.91
N THR A 46 11.59 16.87 10.15
CA THR A 46 11.19 16.65 8.76
C THR A 46 12.41 16.43 7.88
N ILE A 47 12.44 15.31 7.18
CA ILE A 47 13.48 14.97 6.20
C ILE A 47 12.89 15.11 4.80
N PHE A 48 13.58 15.87 3.94
CA PHE A 48 13.24 15.98 2.53
C PHE A 48 14.02 14.94 1.73
N MET A 49 13.37 13.85 1.39
CA MET A 49 13.98 12.75 0.65
C MET A 49 13.04 12.24 -0.43
N ASN A 50 13.54 12.18 -1.66
CA ASN A 50 12.80 11.62 -2.79
C ASN A 50 13.32 10.21 -3.13
N SER A 51 13.10 9.28 -2.22
CA SER A 51 13.47 7.86 -2.42
C SER A 51 12.46 6.94 -1.75
N SER A 52 12.50 5.66 -2.10
CA SER A 52 11.68 4.62 -1.46
C SER A 52 11.98 4.44 0.04
N LYS A 53 13.10 4.98 0.52
CA LYS A 53 13.53 4.93 1.92
C LYS A 53 13.15 6.17 2.73
N ALA A 54 12.34 7.06 2.20
CA ALA A 54 11.96 8.29 2.88
C ALA A 54 11.30 8.07 4.25
N TYR A 55 10.55 6.98 4.41
CA TYR A 55 9.90 6.62 5.68
C TYR A 55 10.74 5.72 6.58
N ASP A 56 11.85 5.23 6.06
CA ASP A 56 12.78 4.30 6.70
C ASP A 56 14.09 4.99 7.12
N SER A 57 14.15 6.29 6.98
CA SER A 57 15.32 7.09 7.29
C SER A 57 15.18 7.72 8.68
N PRO A 58 16.24 7.71 9.49
CA PRO A 58 16.21 8.39 10.79
C PRO A 58 16.12 9.90 10.61
N ALA A 59 15.58 10.60 11.62
CA ALA A 59 15.61 12.05 11.66
C ALA A 59 17.06 12.57 11.77
N ASP A 60 17.35 13.77 11.26
CA ASP A 60 18.71 14.35 11.18
C ASP A 60 19.43 14.47 12.54
N TRP A 61 18.66 14.60 13.63
CA TRP A 61 19.21 14.68 14.98
C TRP A 61 19.63 13.30 15.54
N VAL A 62 19.22 12.20 14.89
CA VAL A 62 19.58 10.83 15.33
C VAL A 62 21.04 10.56 15.04
N SER A 63 21.86 10.56 16.09
CA SER A 63 23.31 10.37 16.00
C SER A 63 23.85 9.58 17.20
N GLY A 64 25.08 9.12 17.12
CA GLY A 64 25.73 8.39 18.19
C GLY A 64 24.95 7.15 18.63
N VAL A 65 24.69 7.05 19.94
CA VAL A 65 23.96 5.91 20.55
C VAL A 65 22.54 5.77 20.00
N TYR A 66 21.90 6.87 19.63
CA TYR A 66 20.54 6.82 19.04
C TYR A 66 20.55 6.22 17.64
N ASN A 67 21.60 6.48 16.86
CA ASN A 67 21.77 5.86 15.54
C ASN A 67 21.96 4.34 15.65
N SER A 68 22.73 3.87 16.63
CA SER A 68 22.85 2.44 16.89
C SER A 68 21.51 1.81 17.24
N ARG A 69 20.75 2.43 18.16
CA ARG A 69 19.41 1.94 18.54
C ARG A 69 18.43 1.95 17.38
N PHE A 70 18.50 2.97 16.51
CA PHE A 70 17.70 3.01 15.28
C PHE A 70 18.02 1.82 14.39
N ASN A 71 19.30 1.58 14.10
CA ASN A 71 19.72 0.47 13.24
C ASN A 71 19.38 -0.90 13.84
N ASP A 72 19.51 -1.06 15.15
CA ASP A 72 19.12 -2.28 15.85
C ASP A 72 17.59 -2.51 15.73
N GLY A 73 16.80 -1.44 15.88
CA GLY A 73 15.36 -1.48 15.73
C GLY A 73 14.91 -1.77 14.30
N ASP A 74 15.54 -1.15 13.32
CA ASP A 74 15.30 -1.38 11.89
C ASP A 74 15.63 -2.83 11.50
N GLY A 75 16.79 -3.34 11.99
CA GLY A 75 17.15 -4.74 11.82
C GLY A 75 16.11 -5.70 12.40
N LEU A 76 15.60 -5.43 13.61
CA LEU A 76 14.55 -6.24 14.23
C LEU A 76 13.21 -6.16 13.48
N TYR A 77 12.93 -5.02 12.86
CA TYR A 77 11.71 -4.80 12.07
C TYR A 77 11.72 -5.64 10.79
N ASP A 78 12.85 -5.73 10.12
CA ASP A 78 13.03 -6.45 8.88
C ASP A 78 13.45 -7.91 9.07
N ASP A 79 13.84 -8.32 10.29
CA ASP A 79 14.31 -9.67 10.59
C ASP A 79 13.29 -10.74 10.18
N VAL A 80 13.74 -11.62 9.28
CA VAL A 80 12.92 -12.72 8.76
C VAL A 80 12.81 -13.82 9.82
N ARG A 81 11.62 -13.98 10.35
CA ARG A 81 11.32 -15.03 11.32
C ARG A 81 11.14 -16.37 10.62
N THR A 82 11.66 -17.42 11.26
CA THR A 82 11.46 -18.80 10.82
C THR A 82 10.75 -19.60 11.93
N SER A 83 10.51 -20.89 11.71
CA SER A 83 9.92 -21.75 12.75
C SER A 83 10.80 -21.91 14.00
N SER A 84 12.09 -21.60 13.90
CA SER A 84 13.06 -21.83 14.98
C SER A 84 13.79 -20.57 15.47
N ASN A 85 13.67 -19.45 14.78
CA ASN A 85 14.35 -18.20 15.14
C ASN A 85 13.42 -16.99 15.01
N GLY A 86 13.83 -15.89 15.65
CA GLY A 86 13.16 -14.61 15.63
C GLY A 86 12.69 -14.16 17.02
N MET A 87 12.29 -12.90 17.08
CA MET A 87 11.79 -12.30 18.32
C MET A 87 10.50 -13.02 18.78
N GLY A 88 10.47 -13.43 20.05
CA GLY A 88 9.32 -14.15 20.61
C GLY A 88 9.26 -15.65 20.28
N GLY A 89 10.35 -16.25 19.79
CA GLY A 89 10.43 -17.69 19.53
C GLY A 89 10.18 -18.12 18.08
N GLY A 90 10.08 -17.16 17.17
CA GLY A 90 9.90 -17.41 15.74
C GLY A 90 8.47 -17.38 15.26
N LEU A 91 8.24 -17.95 14.07
CA LEU A 91 6.89 -18.07 13.49
C LEU A 91 6.09 -19.14 14.24
N GLY A 92 4.81 -18.85 14.45
CA GLY A 92 3.85 -19.83 14.87
C GLY A 92 3.56 -20.89 13.78
N PRO A 93 2.72 -21.90 14.09
CA PRO A 93 2.40 -22.94 13.12
C PRO A 93 1.75 -22.38 11.84
N VAL A 94 0.96 -21.33 11.96
CA VAL A 94 0.34 -20.58 10.85
C VAL A 94 0.64 -19.09 10.99
N TYR A 95 0.75 -18.39 9.88
CA TYR A 95 1.09 -16.97 9.86
C TYR A 95 0.64 -16.29 8.57
N ALA A 96 0.53 -14.95 8.59
CA ALA A 96 0.21 -14.13 7.42
C ALA A 96 1.46 -13.46 6.80
N GLY A 97 2.49 -13.19 7.60
CA GLY A 97 3.75 -12.59 7.17
C GLY A 97 4.90 -13.03 8.06
N TYR A 98 6.12 -12.89 7.58
CA TYR A 98 7.33 -13.40 8.23
C TYR A 98 8.19 -12.30 8.90
N SER A 99 7.89 -11.04 8.66
CA SER A 99 8.49 -9.88 9.35
C SER A 99 7.53 -8.69 9.30
N CYS A 100 7.83 -7.63 10.06
CA CYS A 100 7.06 -6.38 9.95
C CYS A 100 7.26 -5.78 8.56
N GLY A 101 8.50 -5.69 8.08
CA GLY A 101 8.86 -5.17 6.78
C GLY A 101 8.32 -5.98 5.60
N SER A 102 7.94 -7.24 5.79
CA SER A 102 7.29 -8.02 4.73
C SER A 102 5.96 -7.44 4.28
N CYS A 103 5.22 -6.82 5.21
CA CYS A 103 3.94 -6.16 4.94
C CYS A 103 4.06 -4.62 4.90
N HIS A 104 5.01 -4.05 5.62
CA HIS A 104 5.24 -2.61 5.74
C HIS A 104 6.58 -2.20 5.17
N ARG A 105 6.79 -2.48 3.91
CA ARG A 105 8.07 -2.28 3.22
C ARG A 105 8.60 -0.86 3.39
N ASN A 106 9.85 -0.73 3.86
CA ASN A 106 10.51 0.54 4.18
C ASN A 106 9.65 1.42 5.12
N ALA A 107 9.09 0.83 6.17
CA ALA A 107 8.15 1.46 7.12
C ALA A 107 6.94 2.16 6.46
N GLY A 108 6.78 1.97 5.16
CA GLY A 108 5.77 2.59 4.31
C GLY A 108 4.53 1.73 4.12
N ARG A 109 3.81 2.02 3.05
CA ARG A 109 2.68 1.23 2.57
C ARG A 109 3.16 0.21 1.54
N THR A 110 2.59 -0.97 1.59
CA THR A 110 2.73 -1.92 0.49
C THR A 110 2.08 -1.37 -0.78
N LYS A 111 2.75 -1.58 -1.90
CA LYS A 111 2.16 -1.35 -3.21
C LYS A 111 1.18 -2.49 -3.50
N PRO A 112 -0.07 -2.19 -3.88
CA PRO A 112 -1.00 -3.22 -4.32
C PRO A 112 -0.40 -3.99 -5.50
N THR A 113 -0.46 -5.31 -5.42
CA THR A 113 -0.04 -6.18 -6.52
C THR A 113 -1.19 -7.09 -6.91
N LEU A 114 -1.33 -7.34 -8.20
CA LEU A 114 -2.25 -8.35 -8.68
C LEU A 114 -1.67 -9.73 -8.34
N TRP A 115 -2.51 -10.64 -7.88
CA TRP A 115 -2.13 -12.04 -7.80
C TRP A 115 -2.05 -12.59 -9.22
N SER A 116 -0.93 -13.19 -9.59
CA SER A 116 -0.80 -13.86 -10.88
C SER A 116 -1.65 -15.13 -10.91
N GLU A 117 -2.31 -15.36 -12.03
CA GLU A 117 -2.99 -16.62 -12.28
C GLU A 117 -1.99 -17.78 -12.17
N GLY A 118 -2.34 -18.79 -11.38
CA GLY A 118 -1.50 -19.98 -11.17
C GLY A 118 -0.29 -19.77 -10.26
N GLY A 119 -0.16 -18.63 -9.62
CA GLY A 119 0.82 -18.39 -8.57
C GLY A 119 0.52 -19.30 -7.38
N SER A 120 1.21 -20.42 -7.31
CA SER A 120 1.10 -21.36 -6.22
C SER A 120 1.41 -20.66 -4.90
N GLY A 121 0.39 -20.38 -4.11
CA GLY A 121 0.51 -20.17 -2.67
C GLY A 121 1.30 -18.94 -2.20
N SER A 122 1.60 -17.98 -3.06
CA SER A 122 2.39 -16.81 -2.69
C SER A 122 1.56 -15.60 -2.34
N TYR A 123 0.36 -15.79 -1.87
CA TYR A 123 -0.53 -14.69 -1.52
C TYR A 123 0.05 -13.81 -0.42
N GLY A 124 0.71 -14.37 0.54
CA GLY A 124 1.42 -13.63 1.57
C GLY A 124 2.59 -12.76 1.05
N PHE A 125 3.11 -13.04 -0.14
CA PHE A 125 4.14 -12.20 -0.76
C PHE A 125 3.60 -10.97 -1.47
N SER A 126 2.29 -10.84 -1.61
CA SER A 126 1.69 -9.60 -2.09
C SER A 126 1.83 -8.46 -1.07
N SER A 127 2.20 -8.79 0.17
CA SER A 127 2.22 -7.88 1.32
C SER A 127 0.85 -7.24 1.63
N MET A 128 -0.22 -7.77 1.04
CA MET A 128 -1.59 -7.40 1.38
C MET A 128 -2.14 -8.42 2.38
N LEU A 129 -2.95 -7.94 3.32
CA LEU A 129 -3.55 -8.78 4.35
C LEU A 129 -4.99 -9.14 3.97
N VAL A 130 -5.35 -10.38 4.18
CA VAL A 130 -6.71 -10.88 4.00
C VAL A 130 -7.43 -10.80 5.33
N TYR A 131 -8.40 -9.89 5.43
CA TYR A 131 -9.27 -9.82 6.60
C TYR A 131 -10.46 -10.76 6.44
N ILE A 132 -10.73 -11.50 7.50
CA ILE A 132 -11.90 -12.38 7.61
C ILE A 132 -12.81 -11.90 8.74
N SER A 133 -14.11 -11.97 8.52
CA SER A 133 -15.13 -11.68 9.51
C SER A 133 -16.39 -12.49 9.25
N ARG A 134 -17.26 -12.54 10.23
CA ARG A 134 -18.63 -13.03 10.02
C ARG A 134 -19.39 -12.08 9.09
N LYS A 135 -20.45 -12.55 8.46
CA LYS A 135 -21.29 -11.71 7.57
C LYS A 135 -21.86 -10.46 8.24
N ASN A 136 -22.05 -10.48 9.54
CA ASN A 136 -22.48 -9.31 10.34
C ASN A 136 -21.32 -8.37 10.74
N GLY A 137 -20.10 -8.60 10.25
CA GLY A 137 -18.92 -7.78 10.54
C GLY A 137 -18.17 -8.15 11.84
N ALA A 138 -18.71 -9.02 12.68
CA ALA A 138 -17.99 -9.50 13.85
C ALA A 138 -16.80 -10.37 13.43
N PHE A 139 -15.67 -10.23 14.14
CA PHE A 139 -14.52 -11.10 13.91
C PHE A 139 -14.66 -12.45 14.62
N PHE A 140 -13.87 -13.40 14.19
CA PHE A 140 -13.80 -14.72 14.82
C PHE A 140 -12.83 -14.68 16.00
N GLN A 141 -13.32 -15.02 17.19
CA GLN A 141 -12.51 -14.93 18.41
C GLN A 141 -11.27 -15.84 18.34
N ASP A 142 -11.41 -17.03 17.77
CA ASP A 142 -10.37 -18.05 17.73
C ASP A 142 -9.35 -17.84 16.60
N TYR A 143 -9.73 -17.13 15.50
CA TYR A 143 -8.89 -16.89 14.33
C TYR A 143 -8.41 -15.44 14.22
N GLY A 144 -8.94 -14.54 15.01
CA GLY A 144 -8.65 -13.11 14.91
C GLY A 144 -9.28 -12.45 13.69
N ARG A 145 -8.57 -11.51 13.09
CA ARG A 145 -9.06 -10.72 11.95
C ARG A 145 -8.35 -11.01 10.63
N VAL A 146 -7.17 -11.57 10.69
CA VAL A 146 -6.31 -11.78 9.52
C VAL A 146 -6.23 -13.27 9.27
N LEU A 147 -6.48 -13.67 8.03
CA LEU A 147 -6.29 -15.03 7.58
C LEU A 147 -4.80 -15.37 7.61
N HIS A 148 -4.44 -16.47 8.26
CA HIS A 148 -3.11 -17.04 8.20
C HIS A 148 -3.06 -18.02 7.02
N ASP A 149 -2.71 -17.50 5.86
CA ASP A 149 -2.68 -18.24 4.60
C ASP A 149 -1.36 -18.97 4.33
N GLN A 150 -0.43 -18.87 5.29
CA GLN A 150 0.86 -19.52 5.30
C GLN A 150 1.04 -20.39 6.54
N ALA A 151 1.90 -21.38 6.45
CA ALA A 151 2.22 -22.28 7.57
C ALA A 151 3.67 -22.75 7.51
N ILE A 152 4.22 -23.17 8.63
CA ILE A 152 5.50 -23.85 8.71
C ILE A 152 5.40 -25.24 8.03
N TYR A 153 6.56 -25.80 7.71
CA TYR A 153 6.62 -27.13 7.09
C TYR A 153 5.85 -28.18 7.89
N GLY A 154 5.01 -28.94 7.20
CA GLY A 154 4.20 -30.02 7.78
C GLY A 154 2.87 -29.57 8.41
N VAL A 155 2.58 -28.28 8.42
CA VAL A 155 1.32 -27.72 8.92
C VAL A 155 0.51 -27.16 7.76
N LYS A 156 -0.81 -27.31 7.80
CA LYS A 156 -1.71 -26.64 6.85
C LYS A 156 -2.02 -25.23 7.34
N PRO A 157 -2.09 -24.24 6.44
CA PRO A 157 -2.57 -22.90 6.78
C PRO A 157 -4.06 -22.94 7.19
N GLU A 158 -4.61 -21.83 7.65
CA GLU A 158 -6.06 -21.74 7.94
C GLU A 158 -6.90 -21.85 6.68
N GLY A 159 -6.45 -21.30 5.58
CA GLY A 159 -7.13 -21.36 4.29
C GLY A 159 -6.28 -20.79 3.16
N LYS A 160 -6.82 -20.84 1.95
CA LYS A 160 -6.23 -20.21 0.76
C LYS A 160 -7.20 -19.23 0.14
N LEU A 161 -6.67 -18.15 -0.37
CA LEU A 161 -7.40 -17.13 -1.10
C LEU A 161 -7.50 -17.49 -2.58
N SER A 162 -8.66 -17.24 -3.17
CA SER A 162 -8.85 -17.19 -4.63
C SER A 162 -9.23 -15.78 -5.03
N VAL A 163 -8.79 -15.36 -6.21
CA VAL A 163 -9.07 -14.02 -6.75
C VAL A 163 -9.54 -14.16 -8.20
N GLU A 164 -10.68 -13.56 -8.47
CA GLU A 164 -11.18 -13.39 -9.83
C GLU A 164 -11.11 -11.91 -10.19
N TYR A 165 -10.66 -11.62 -11.41
CA TYR A 165 -10.54 -10.26 -11.90
C TYR A 165 -11.56 -10.00 -12.99
N THR A 166 -12.32 -8.90 -12.84
CA THR A 166 -13.13 -8.34 -13.91
C THR A 166 -12.57 -6.99 -14.33
N TYR A 167 -12.57 -6.73 -15.62
CA TYR A 167 -12.04 -5.49 -16.19
C TYR A 167 -13.18 -4.70 -16.82
N GLU A 168 -13.25 -3.42 -16.48
CA GLU A 168 -14.25 -2.49 -17.00
C GLU A 168 -13.56 -1.31 -17.66
N THR A 169 -13.91 -1.03 -18.93
CA THR A 169 -13.35 0.10 -19.67
C THR A 169 -14.21 1.34 -19.47
N PHE A 170 -13.57 2.44 -19.16
CA PHE A 170 -14.17 3.76 -18.99
C PHE A 170 -13.51 4.74 -19.96
N THR A 171 -14.10 5.92 -20.08
CA THR A 171 -13.59 6.97 -20.96
C THR A 171 -13.56 8.28 -20.18
N PHE A 172 -12.43 8.97 -20.21
CA PHE A 172 -12.30 10.32 -19.69
C PHE A 172 -13.07 11.33 -20.57
N PRO A 173 -13.40 12.54 -20.06
CA PRO A 173 -14.09 13.56 -20.85
C PRO A 173 -13.39 13.96 -22.15
N ASP A 174 -12.06 13.86 -22.22
CA ASP A 174 -11.23 14.12 -23.39
C ASP A 174 -11.24 12.98 -24.43
N GLY A 175 -11.89 11.85 -24.10
CA GLY A 175 -12.01 10.69 -24.97
C GLY A 175 -10.94 9.62 -24.75
N GLU A 176 -9.94 9.84 -23.89
CA GLU A 176 -8.99 8.81 -23.50
C GLU A 176 -9.67 7.65 -22.78
N LYS A 177 -9.30 6.42 -23.14
CA LYS A 177 -9.85 5.22 -22.50
C LYS A 177 -8.91 4.69 -21.44
N TYR A 178 -9.49 4.27 -20.34
CA TYR A 178 -8.77 3.57 -19.26
C TYR A 178 -9.54 2.33 -18.82
N GLU A 179 -8.85 1.40 -18.22
CA GLU A 179 -9.41 0.15 -17.75
C GLU A 179 -9.23 0.04 -16.23
N LEU A 180 -10.31 -0.28 -15.55
CA LEU A 180 -10.28 -0.58 -14.12
C LEU A 180 -10.38 -2.08 -13.90
N CYS A 181 -9.52 -2.58 -13.02
CA CYS A 181 -9.52 -3.96 -12.55
C CYS A 181 -10.27 -4.05 -11.22
N ARG A 182 -11.33 -4.86 -11.19
CA ARG A 182 -12.09 -5.17 -9.99
C ARG A 182 -11.75 -6.58 -9.52
N PRO A 183 -11.03 -6.76 -8.41
CA PRO A 183 -10.81 -8.06 -7.80
C PRO A 183 -12.03 -8.51 -6.99
N ALA A 184 -12.40 -9.78 -7.13
CA ALA A 184 -13.33 -10.46 -6.25
C ALA A 184 -12.57 -11.53 -5.47
N TYR A 185 -12.54 -11.41 -4.15
CA TYR A 185 -11.79 -12.29 -3.26
C TYR A 185 -12.72 -13.32 -2.63
N SER A 186 -12.28 -14.57 -2.60
CA SER A 186 -12.96 -15.66 -1.92
C SER A 186 -11.95 -16.62 -1.30
N ILE A 187 -12.37 -17.38 -0.31
CA ILE A 187 -11.54 -18.43 0.28
C ILE A 187 -11.81 -19.72 -0.48
N SER A 188 -10.82 -20.21 -1.23
CA SER A 188 -10.95 -21.39 -2.09
C SER A 188 -10.79 -22.70 -1.33
N GLU A 189 -9.92 -22.72 -0.32
CA GLU A 189 -9.67 -23.88 0.53
C GLU A 189 -9.69 -23.41 1.98
N TRP A 190 -10.39 -24.14 2.83
CA TRP A 190 -10.48 -23.86 4.25
C TRP A 190 -10.10 -25.10 5.03
N TYR A 191 -9.14 -25.00 5.92
CA TYR A 191 -8.61 -26.10 6.69
C TYR A 191 -8.90 -26.00 8.19
N ALA A 192 -9.46 -24.89 8.62
CA ALA A 192 -9.88 -24.69 10.00
C ALA A 192 -11.30 -25.26 10.22
N ASP A 193 -11.49 -26.01 11.28
CA ASP A 193 -12.61 -26.97 11.40
C ASP A 193 -13.98 -26.36 11.78
N SER A 194 -14.05 -25.13 12.27
CA SER A 194 -15.26 -24.66 12.96
C SER A 194 -16.12 -23.67 12.20
N ILE A 195 -15.65 -23.17 11.04
CA ILE A 195 -16.33 -22.13 10.29
C ILE A 195 -16.30 -22.50 8.81
N LYS A 196 -17.41 -22.29 8.12
CA LYS A 196 -17.47 -22.53 6.68
C LYS A 196 -17.18 -21.27 5.90
N PRO A 197 -16.46 -21.34 4.75
CA PRO A 197 -16.16 -20.19 3.92
C PRO A 197 -17.41 -19.37 3.51
N GLU A 198 -18.54 -20.03 3.28
CA GLU A 198 -19.80 -19.40 2.94
C GLU A 198 -20.39 -18.51 4.04
N ASP A 199 -19.96 -18.69 5.28
CA ASP A 199 -20.37 -17.89 6.44
C ASP A 199 -19.42 -16.71 6.72
N MET A 200 -18.36 -16.59 5.91
CA MET A 200 -17.36 -15.55 6.05
C MET A 200 -17.54 -14.43 5.04
N PHE A 201 -17.12 -13.27 5.46
CA PHE A 201 -16.82 -12.15 4.61
C PHE A 201 -15.30 -11.98 4.53
N CYS A 202 -14.79 -11.87 3.31
CA CYS A 202 -13.36 -11.76 3.04
C CYS A 202 -13.08 -10.41 2.36
N THR A 203 -12.12 -9.66 2.89
CA THR A 203 -11.63 -8.42 2.28
C THR A 203 -10.13 -8.35 2.33
N VAL A 204 -9.53 -7.77 1.29
CA VAL A 204 -8.09 -7.53 1.25
C VAL A 204 -7.80 -6.11 1.68
N ARG A 205 -6.78 -5.95 2.51
CA ARG A 205 -6.34 -4.67 3.07
C ARG A 205 -4.88 -4.42 2.75
N ILE A 206 -4.59 -3.18 2.42
CA ILE A 206 -3.22 -2.70 2.26
C ILE A 206 -2.74 -2.21 3.62
N PRO A 207 -1.62 -2.74 4.14
CA PRO A 207 -1.04 -2.28 5.39
C PRO A 207 -0.75 -0.78 5.37
N LEU A 208 -0.97 -0.13 6.51
CA LEU A 208 -0.71 1.30 6.69
C LEU A 208 0.79 1.56 6.89
N ARG A 209 1.18 2.82 6.80
CA ARG A 209 2.55 3.26 7.14
C ARG A 209 2.79 3.13 8.63
N HIS A 210 4.02 2.79 9.03
CA HIS A 210 4.48 2.78 10.41
C HIS A 210 5.36 3.99 10.79
N VAL A 211 5.67 4.87 9.83
CA VAL A 211 6.40 6.10 10.10
C VAL A 211 5.72 6.92 11.20
N GLY A 212 6.50 7.39 12.16
CA GLY A 212 6.01 8.19 13.28
C GLY A 212 5.35 7.41 14.42
N MET A 213 5.18 6.10 14.33
CA MET A 213 4.55 5.28 15.38
C MET A 213 5.26 5.36 16.72
N GLY A 214 6.59 5.46 16.74
CA GLY A 214 7.36 5.63 17.97
C GLY A 214 7.02 6.93 18.71
N GLN A 215 6.77 8.02 17.99
CA GLN A 215 6.31 9.29 18.57
C GLN A 215 4.89 9.17 19.14
N MET A 216 4.01 8.48 18.41
CA MET A 216 2.64 8.21 18.88
C MET A 216 2.62 7.37 20.17
N MET A 217 3.51 6.38 20.27
CA MET A 217 3.62 5.53 21.46
C MET A 217 4.20 6.26 22.69
N ALA A 218 4.87 7.39 22.48
CA ALA A 218 5.39 8.23 23.57
C ALA A 218 4.32 9.17 24.17
N LEU A 219 3.14 9.27 23.55
CA LEU A 219 2.02 10.03 24.11
C LEU A 219 1.40 9.23 25.25
N GLU A 220 1.24 9.87 26.39
CA GLU A 220 0.49 9.27 27.48
C GLU A 220 -1.00 9.15 27.10
N PRO A 221 -1.66 8.03 27.45
CA PRO A 221 -3.11 7.95 27.30
C PRO A 221 -3.77 9.07 28.12
N THR A 222 -4.52 9.92 27.46
CA THR A 222 -5.40 10.85 28.19
C THR A 222 -6.56 10.06 28.76
N GLU A 223 -6.80 10.16 30.05
CA GLU A 223 -7.97 9.59 30.72
C GLU A 223 -9.29 10.14 30.15
#